data_9cc0a274eb6bc9cc1088bbcfa67b04f1
#
_entry.id   9cc0a274eb6bc9cc1088bbcfa67b04f1
#
_cell.length_a   1.000
_cell.length_b   1.000
_cell.length_c   1.000
_cell.angle_alpha   90.00
_cell.angle_beta   90.00
_cell.angle_gamma   90.00
#
_symmetry.space_group_name_H-M   'P 1'
#
loop_
_entity.id
_entity.type
_entity.pdbx_description
1 polymer ?
#
loop_
_entity_poly.entity_id
_entity_poly.type
_entity_poly.pdbx_seq_one_letter_code
_entity_poly.pdbx_strand_id
1 'polypeptide(L)'
;MISIEPGLYVRIEQLAERPHPLPLASGFSTGVAYRTLGIYSPSETSECYLILANDRDELWFISNRHVRVVVLRTDTRETRYALETRSEDGLRAVR
;
A
#
# COMPACT_ATOMS: atom_id res chain seq x y z
N MET A 1 -15.04 -7.05 -8.39
CA MET A 1 -14.54 -6.13 -9.42
C MET A 1 -13.12 -5.69 -9.11
N ILE A 2 -12.29 -5.58 -10.11
CA ILE A 2 -10.91 -5.11 -9.95
C ILE A 2 -10.77 -3.80 -10.70
N SER A 3 -10.21 -2.81 -10.03
CA SER A 3 -9.89 -1.55 -10.67
C SER A 3 -8.43 -1.23 -10.45
N ILE A 4 -7.86 -0.44 -11.34
CA ILE A 4 -6.45 -0.06 -11.30
C ILE A 4 -6.39 1.42 -10.96
N GLU A 5 -5.61 1.73 -9.94
CA GLU A 5 -5.50 3.08 -9.42
C GLU A 5 -4.05 3.54 -9.53
N PRO A 6 -3.66 4.08 -10.70
CA PRO A 6 -2.28 4.51 -10.86
C PRO A 6 -1.95 5.64 -9.89
N GLY A 7 -0.79 5.54 -9.29
CA GLY A 7 -0.33 6.58 -8.39
C GLY A 7 -0.81 6.48 -6.96
N LEU A 8 -1.57 5.45 -6.61
CA LEU A 8 -1.97 5.26 -5.23
C LEU A 8 -0.92 4.43 -4.52
N TYR A 9 -0.39 4.97 -3.44
CA TYR A 9 0.62 4.30 -2.63
C TYR A 9 0.11 4.11 -1.22
N VAL A 10 0.48 3.00 -0.63
CA VAL A 10 0.06 2.65 0.73
C VAL A 10 1.26 2.14 1.52
N ARG A 11 1.16 2.27 2.83
CA ARG A 11 2.12 1.67 3.74
C ARG A 11 1.41 0.64 4.60
N ILE A 12 2.18 -0.30 5.10
CA ILE A 12 1.64 -1.37 5.93
C ILE A 12 1.48 -0.87 7.36
N GLU A 13 0.29 -1.10 7.91
CA GLU A 13 0.01 -0.82 9.30
C GLU A 13 -0.87 -1.94 9.83
N GLN A 14 -0.23 -3.04 10.17
CA GLN A 14 -0.94 -4.23 10.62
C GLN A 14 -1.29 -4.09 12.09
N LEU A 15 -2.52 -3.69 12.37
CA LEU A 15 -2.98 -3.43 13.73
C LEU A 15 -3.80 -4.58 14.28
N ALA A 16 -4.13 -5.58 13.47
CA ALA A 16 -4.99 -6.67 13.86
C ALA A 16 -4.47 -7.96 13.26
N GLU A 17 -5.02 -9.08 13.73
CA GLU A 17 -4.61 -10.38 13.22
C GLU A 17 -5.55 -10.89 12.14
N ARG A 18 -6.44 -10.06 11.67
CA ARG A 18 -7.38 -10.38 10.61
C ARG A 18 -7.67 -9.15 9.78
N PRO A 19 -8.13 -9.29 8.55
CA PRO A 19 -8.26 -10.55 7.82
C PRO A 19 -6.93 -11.03 7.26
N HIS A 20 -6.86 -12.29 6.95
CA HIS A 20 -5.70 -12.86 6.28
C HIS A 20 -5.77 -12.57 4.79
N PRO A 21 -4.63 -12.51 4.12
CA PRO A 21 -3.28 -12.71 4.65
C PRO A 21 -2.79 -11.53 5.45
N LEU A 22 -1.93 -11.81 6.43
CA LEU A 22 -1.30 -10.75 7.22
C LEU A 22 -0.08 -10.25 6.47
N PRO A 23 0.02 -8.95 6.22
CA PRO A 23 1.08 -8.45 5.36
C PRO A 23 2.49 -8.67 5.92
N LEU A 24 2.68 -8.54 7.23
CA LEU A 24 4.01 -8.73 7.77
C LEU A 24 4.49 -10.17 7.65
N ALA A 25 3.57 -11.12 7.62
CA ALA A 25 3.91 -12.53 7.41
C ALA A 25 3.98 -12.88 5.93
N SER A 26 3.64 -11.97 5.06
CA SER A 26 3.55 -12.22 3.62
C SER A 26 4.66 -11.53 2.82
N GLY A 27 5.69 -11.08 3.50
CA GLY A 27 6.83 -10.49 2.83
C GLY A 27 6.74 -9.00 2.63
N PHE A 28 5.86 -8.33 3.37
CA PHE A 28 5.78 -6.87 3.36
C PHE A 28 6.48 -6.31 4.57
N SER A 29 6.95 -5.08 4.45
CA SER A 29 7.69 -4.41 5.50
C SER A 29 7.02 -3.11 5.87
N THR A 30 7.18 -2.71 7.12
CA THR A 30 6.79 -1.35 7.53
C THR A 30 7.84 -0.37 7.01
N GLY A 31 7.46 0.88 6.85
CA GLY A 31 8.39 1.90 6.41
C GLY A 31 8.65 1.90 4.91
N VAL A 32 7.82 1.22 4.16
CA VAL A 32 7.92 1.15 2.70
C VAL A 32 6.59 1.61 2.12
N ALA A 33 6.65 2.40 1.07
CA ALA A 33 5.46 2.79 0.33
C ALA A 33 5.29 1.82 -0.83
N TYR A 34 4.18 1.10 -0.84
CA TYR A 34 3.88 0.13 -1.88
C TYR A 34 2.88 0.73 -2.86
N ARG A 35 3.18 0.59 -4.14
CA ARG A 35 2.26 1.05 -5.15
C ARG A 35 1.09 0.08 -5.24
N THR A 36 -0.12 0.62 -5.24
CA THR A 36 -1.31 -0.18 -5.42
C THR A 36 -1.47 -0.50 -6.90
N LEU A 37 -1.43 -1.78 -7.21
CA LEU A 37 -1.53 -2.24 -8.58
C LEU A 37 -2.98 -2.41 -9.01
N GLY A 38 -3.85 -2.64 -8.05
CA GLY A 38 -5.27 -2.75 -8.33
C GLY A 38 -6.04 -2.88 -7.02
N ILE A 39 -7.35 -2.80 -7.12
CA ILE A 39 -8.23 -2.93 -5.97
C ILE A 39 -9.30 -3.96 -6.30
N TYR A 40 -9.50 -4.90 -5.40
CA TYR A 40 -10.49 -5.94 -5.56
C TYR A 40 -11.53 -5.82 -4.45
N SER A 41 -12.78 -5.69 -4.83
CA SER A 41 -13.89 -5.63 -3.89
C SER A 41 -14.75 -6.86 -4.10
N PRO A 42 -14.72 -7.82 -3.18
CA PRO A 42 -15.48 -9.06 -3.36
C PRO A 42 -16.99 -8.88 -3.21
N SER A 43 -17.40 -7.81 -2.56
CA SER A 43 -18.81 -7.54 -2.37
C SER A 43 -19.03 -6.04 -2.24
N GLU A 44 -20.27 -5.64 -2.06
CA GLU A 44 -20.60 -4.22 -1.93
C GLU A 44 -20.42 -3.73 -0.50
N THR A 45 -19.47 -4.25 0.21
CA THR A 45 -19.13 -3.81 1.55
C THR A 45 -17.98 -2.83 1.49
N SER A 46 -17.65 -2.26 2.64
CA SER A 46 -16.51 -1.37 2.74
C SER A 46 -15.19 -2.12 2.72
N GLU A 47 -15.23 -3.44 2.70
CA GLU A 47 -14.01 -4.22 2.66
C GLU A 47 -13.53 -4.37 1.23
N CYS A 48 -12.26 -4.14 1.05
CA CYS A 48 -11.62 -4.34 -0.23
C CYS A 48 -10.21 -4.85 -0.02
N TYR A 49 -9.63 -5.38 -1.06
CA TYR A 49 -8.26 -5.88 -1.03
C TYR A 49 -7.45 -5.11 -2.04
N LEU A 50 -6.26 -4.72 -1.64
CA LEU A 50 -5.34 -4.03 -2.52
C LEU A 50 -4.38 -5.05 -3.09
N ILE A 51 -4.14 -4.95 -4.37
CA ILE A 51 -3.19 -5.85 -5.04
C ILE A 51 -1.84 -5.18 -4.96
N LEU A 52 -0.93 -5.78 -4.20
CA LEU A 52 0.38 -5.22 -3.94
C LEU A 52 1.44 -6.26 -4.25
N ALA A 53 2.61 -5.78 -4.67
CA ALA A 53 3.78 -6.64 -4.80
C ALA A 53 4.60 -6.53 -3.53
N ASN A 54 4.93 -7.66 -2.92
CA ASN A 54 5.70 -7.66 -1.69
C ASN A 54 7.18 -7.42 -1.98
N ASP A 55 8.02 -7.55 -0.94
CA ASP A 55 9.45 -7.28 -1.08
C ASP A 55 10.16 -8.28 -1.99
N ARG A 56 9.49 -9.39 -2.32
CA ARG A 56 10.01 -10.40 -3.23
C ARG A 56 9.33 -10.36 -4.59
N ASP A 57 8.60 -9.27 -4.87
CA ASP A 57 7.86 -9.09 -6.12
C ASP A 57 6.78 -10.13 -6.35
N GLU A 58 6.21 -10.65 -5.27
CA GLU A 58 5.06 -11.55 -5.35
C GLU A 58 3.79 -10.73 -5.17
N LEU A 59 2.78 -11.06 -5.95
CA LEU A 59 1.51 -10.35 -5.86
C LEU A 59 0.64 -10.93 -4.75
N TRP A 60 0.11 -10.06 -3.94
CA TRP A 60 -0.75 -10.44 -2.82
C TRP A 60 -1.97 -9.54 -2.78
N PHE A 61 -3.06 -10.10 -2.30
CA PHE A 61 -4.28 -9.34 -2.03
C PHE A 61 -4.29 -9.02 -0.54
N ILE A 62 -4.06 -7.77 -0.22
CA ILE A 62 -3.95 -7.33 1.18
C ILE A 62 -5.15 -6.46 1.52
N SER A 63 -5.81 -6.79 2.64
CA SER A 63 -6.99 -6.06 3.07
C SER A 63 -6.69 -4.59 3.32
N ASN A 64 -7.66 -3.76 2.98
CA ASN A 64 -7.53 -2.32 3.25
C ASN A 64 -7.38 -2.03 4.75
N ARG A 65 -7.71 -2.98 5.62
CA ARG A 65 -7.56 -2.79 7.05
C ARG A 65 -6.10 -2.79 7.50
N HIS A 66 -5.22 -3.34 6.68
CA HIS A 66 -3.82 -3.46 7.02
C HIS A 66 -2.96 -2.39 6.37
N VAL A 67 -3.55 -1.42 5.71
CA VAL A 67 -2.79 -0.43 4.99
C VAL A 67 -3.32 0.96 5.28
N ARG A 68 -2.47 1.95 5.04
CA ARG A 68 -2.84 3.36 5.11
C ARG A 68 -2.31 4.04 3.88
N VAL A 69 -3.06 5.00 3.39
CA VAL A 69 -2.66 5.73 2.19
C VAL A 69 -1.46 6.61 2.51
N VAL A 70 -0.50 6.58 1.61
CA VAL A 70 0.65 7.46 1.68
C VAL A 70 0.42 8.58 0.69
N VAL A 71 0.54 9.82 1.18
CA VAL A 71 0.38 10.98 0.32
C VAL A 71 1.73 11.28 -0.31
N LEU A 72 1.76 11.27 -1.63
CA LEU A 72 2.96 11.64 -2.38
C LEU A 72 2.83 13.09 -2.80
N ARG A 73 3.90 13.84 -2.65
CA ARG A 73 3.94 15.21 -3.09
C ARG A 73 4.56 15.26 -4.47
N THR A 74 3.86 15.92 -5.38
CA THR A 74 4.37 16.11 -6.72
C THR A 74 5.10 17.45 -6.78
N ASP A 75 6.34 17.39 -7.23
CA ASP A 75 7.05 18.60 -7.55
C ASP A 75 6.71 18.98 -8.98
N THR A 76 5.85 19.99 -9.12
CA THR A 76 5.29 20.30 -10.42
C THR A 76 6.34 20.80 -11.41
N ARG A 77 7.46 21.31 -10.91
CA ARG A 77 8.50 21.80 -11.82
C ARG A 77 9.32 20.66 -12.37
N GLU A 78 9.54 19.65 -11.59
CA GLU A 78 10.45 18.58 -11.94
C GLU A 78 9.74 17.30 -12.23
N THR A 79 8.42 17.29 -12.11
CA THR A 79 7.61 16.11 -12.33
C THR A 79 8.09 14.93 -11.49
N ARG A 80 8.62 15.22 -10.31
CA ARG A 80 9.06 14.20 -9.38
C ARG A 80 8.06 14.04 -8.26
N TYR A 81 8.09 12.88 -7.64
CA TYR A 81 7.29 12.59 -6.49
C TYR A 81 8.19 12.45 -5.27
N ALA A 82 7.76 13.05 -4.18
CA ALA A 82 8.43 12.89 -2.90
C ALA A 82 7.40 12.44 -1.88
N LEU A 83 7.83 11.63 -0.92
CA LEU A 83 6.93 11.20 0.13
C LEU A 83 6.61 12.36 1.04
N GLU A 84 5.32 12.49 1.32
CA GLU A 84 4.83 13.47 2.27
C GLU A 84 4.98 12.89 3.65
N THR A 85 6.20 12.84 4.14
CA THR A 85 6.49 12.11 5.34
C THR A 85 7.09 13.00 6.40
N ARG A 86 7.02 12.53 7.61
CA ARG A 86 7.82 13.01 8.72
C ARG A 86 9.02 12.12 8.82
N SER A 87 10.14 12.69 9.20
CA SER A 87 11.35 11.90 9.28
C SER A 87 11.18 10.71 10.21
N GLU A 88 10.43 10.88 11.25
CA GLU A 88 10.23 9.80 12.22
C GLU A 88 9.33 8.71 11.69
N ASP A 89 8.60 8.95 10.64
CA ASP A 89 7.74 7.92 10.06
C ASP A 89 8.52 6.86 9.34
N GLY A 90 9.71 7.20 8.93
CA GLY A 90 10.63 6.20 8.47
C GLY A 90 10.26 5.47 7.21
N LEU A 91 9.60 6.11 6.27
CA LEU A 91 9.43 5.49 4.97
C LEU A 91 10.77 5.48 4.27
N ARG A 92 11.24 4.28 3.95
CA ARG A 92 12.59 4.11 3.45
C ARG A 92 12.67 3.92 1.95
N ALA A 93 11.57 3.49 1.33
CA ALA A 93 11.58 3.17 -0.08
C ALA A 93 10.18 3.25 -0.64
N VAL A 94 10.12 3.39 -1.96
CA VAL A 94 8.87 3.31 -2.72
C VAL A 94 8.97 2.10 -3.62
N ARG A 95 7.96 1.27 -3.57
CA ARG A 95 7.94 0.05 -4.37
C ARG A 95 6.78 0.04 -5.35
#